data_ccc3d9b00edf106518a83cd3c2473016
#
_entry.id   ccc3d9b00edf106518a83cd3c2473016
#
_cell.length_a   1.000
_cell.length_b   1.000
_cell.length_c   1.000
_cell.angle_alpha   90.00
_cell.angle_beta   90.00
_cell.angle_gamma   90.00
#
_symmetry.space_group_name_H-M   'P 1'
#
loop_
_entity.id
_entity.type
_entity.pdbx_description
1 polymer ?
#
loop_
_entity_poly.entity_id
_entity_poly.type
_entity_poly.pdbx_seq_one_letter_code
_entity_poly.pdbx_strand_id
1 'polypeptide(L)'
;EEVTDIVAEVWQNLDGKTVTEVSYGKGKLYWTGEPIEVLKKMGVEPDVIVEAEDETEEQSSYRAKLPLTYIHRYTPEADFFFVASSVEKPASGLLSFRISGKQPEFWYPDSGRIEKCSVYEEKDGRTIIPMIFDPAGAYFVVFREKAKTSPVTRVSLDGTVALSTAKRINPLADAKQFFKAGGTLKLETADGKSVEETIEPETIRSLNNDWMVSFDGVGAPEARTFDRLMPWNESPEELLRYF
;
A
#
# COMPACT_ATOMS: atom_id res chain seq x y z
N GLU A 1 33.81 28.08 26.94
CA GLU A 1 35.00 28.39 26.11
C GLU A 1 35.18 27.26 25.08
N GLU A 2 35.46 26.02 25.49
CA GLU A 2 35.67 24.87 24.59
C GLU A 2 34.51 24.60 23.60
N VAL A 3 33.26 24.68 24.07
CA VAL A 3 32.07 24.48 23.21
C VAL A 3 31.93 25.61 22.17
N THR A 4 32.23 26.85 22.59
CA THR A 4 32.16 28.03 21.68
C THR A 4 33.19 27.93 20.58
N ASP A 5 34.40 27.45 20.92
CA ASP A 5 35.50 27.29 19.97
C ASP A 5 35.18 26.17 18.96
N ILE A 6 34.65 25.04 19.41
CA ILE A 6 34.18 23.94 18.52
C ILE A 6 33.07 24.41 17.61
N VAL A 7 32.09 25.16 18.13
CA VAL A 7 31.00 25.71 17.31
C VAL A 7 31.54 26.65 16.25
N ALA A 8 32.46 27.55 16.60
CA ALA A 8 33.06 28.48 15.66
C ALA A 8 33.87 27.75 14.56
N GLU A 9 34.58 26.67 14.94
CA GLU A 9 35.34 25.86 14.00
C GLU A 9 34.41 25.09 13.03
N VAL A 10 33.39 24.45 13.55
CA VAL A 10 32.46 23.60 12.75
C VAL A 10 31.53 24.44 11.86
N TRP A 11 30.92 25.51 12.43
CA TRP A 11 29.96 26.34 11.71
C TRP A 11 30.60 27.42 10.86
N GLN A 12 31.84 27.80 11.17
CA GLN A 12 32.60 28.80 10.42
C GLN A 12 31.79 30.10 10.21
N ASN A 13 31.55 30.47 8.94
CA ASN A 13 30.76 31.62 8.53
C ASN A 13 29.33 31.26 8.07
N LEU A 14 28.82 30.07 8.41
CA LEU A 14 27.49 29.61 8.05
C LEU A 14 26.45 30.49 8.77
N ASP A 15 25.68 31.27 8.02
CA ASP A 15 24.73 32.25 8.55
C ASP A 15 23.25 31.94 8.14
N GLY A 16 23.04 30.91 7.32
CA GLY A 16 21.74 30.47 6.81
C GLY A 16 21.08 31.46 5.83
N LYS A 17 21.79 32.49 5.40
CA LYS A 17 21.30 33.52 4.45
C LYS A 17 22.24 33.72 3.27
N THR A 18 23.45 34.20 3.53
CA THR A 18 24.47 34.47 2.52
C THR A 18 25.35 33.23 2.32
N VAL A 19 25.74 32.59 3.40
CA VAL A 19 26.47 31.32 3.39
C VAL A 19 25.57 30.24 3.98
N THR A 20 25.12 29.36 3.11
CA THR A 20 24.16 28.30 3.44
C THR A 20 24.74 26.91 3.45
N GLU A 21 26.02 26.77 3.04
CA GLU A 21 26.75 25.51 2.98
C GLU A 21 28.22 25.75 3.33
N VAL A 22 28.80 24.93 4.20
CA VAL A 22 30.22 24.88 4.49
C VAL A 22 30.72 23.44 4.57
N SER A 23 31.99 23.22 4.23
CA SER A 23 32.65 21.93 4.37
C SER A 23 33.42 21.87 5.68
N TYR A 24 33.28 20.76 6.41
CA TYR A 24 34.06 20.47 7.60
C TYR A 24 34.57 19.03 7.58
N GLY A 25 35.89 18.87 7.55
CA GLY A 25 36.49 17.57 7.36
C GLY A 25 36.05 16.89 6.04
N LYS A 26 35.47 15.69 6.15
CA LYS A 26 34.87 14.95 5.03
C LYS A 26 33.36 15.21 4.85
N GLY A 27 32.76 16.00 5.73
CA GLY A 27 31.34 16.30 5.74
C GLY A 27 31.02 17.71 5.24
N LYS A 28 29.72 17.97 5.16
CA LYS A 28 29.17 19.29 4.84
C LYS A 28 28.07 19.63 5.83
N LEU A 29 28.01 20.90 6.19
CA LEU A 29 26.93 21.47 6.98
C LEU A 29 26.07 22.33 6.05
N TYR A 30 24.78 22.18 6.20
CA TYR A 30 23.77 22.96 5.47
C TYR A 30 22.87 23.69 6.45
N TRP A 31 22.69 24.96 6.23
CA TRP A 31 21.70 25.77 6.95
C TRP A 31 20.87 26.55 5.96
N THR A 32 19.99 25.84 5.27
CA THR A 32 19.09 26.43 4.27
C THR A 32 17.97 25.48 3.91
N GLY A 33 16.79 26.03 3.58
CA GLY A 33 15.71 25.34 2.89
C GLY A 33 15.19 24.07 3.58
N GLU A 34 14.48 23.29 2.81
CA GLU A 34 13.98 22.00 3.21
C GLU A 34 15.09 20.93 3.08
N PRO A 35 15.25 20.01 4.05
CA PRO A 35 16.26 18.93 3.99
C PRO A 35 16.19 18.11 2.70
N ILE A 36 14.99 17.96 2.11
CA ILE A 36 14.81 17.24 0.85
C ILE A 36 15.55 17.87 -0.32
N GLU A 37 15.66 19.18 -0.37
CA GLU A 37 16.38 19.90 -1.43
C GLU A 37 17.89 19.67 -1.33
N VAL A 38 18.40 19.59 -0.11
CA VAL A 38 19.80 19.24 0.15
C VAL A 38 20.08 17.80 -0.29
N LEU A 39 19.22 16.86 0.06
CA LEU A 39 19.34 15.45 -0.35
C LEU A 39 19.31 15.30 -1.87
N LYS A 40 18.40 16.01 -2.57
CA LYS A 40 18.37 16.03 -4.04
C LYS A 40 19.68 16.56 -4.64
N LYS A 41 20.23 17.66 -4.10
CA LYS A 41 21.53 18.18 -4.50
C LYS A 41 22.67 17.17 -4.32
N MET A 42 22.59 16.34 -3.29
CA MET A 42 23.55 15.27 -3.01
C MET A 42 23.33 14.02 -3.88
N GLY A 43 22.30 13.99 -4.71
CA GLY A 43 21.94 12.83 -5.52
C GLY A 43 21.36 11.67 -4.70
N VAL A 44 20.80 11.96 -3.51
CA VAL A 44 20.15 10.96 -2.67
C VAL A 44 18.70 10.83 -3.11
N GLU A 45 18.39 9.73 -3.76
CA GLU A 45 17.03 9.40 -4.18
C GLU A 45 16.23 8.79 -3.06
N PRO A 46 14.92 9.10 -2.96
CA PRO A 46 14.04 8.48 -1.96
C PRO A 46 13.86 6.99 -2.21
N ASP A 47 13.77 6.21 -1.14
CA ASP A 47 13.53 4.77 -1.23
C ASP A 47 12.16 4.44 -1.83
N VAL A 48 11.15 5.24 -1.51
CA VAL A 48 9.80 5.12 -2.08
C VAL A 48 9.34 6.48 -2.62
N ILE A 49 8.84 6.48 -3.85
CA ILE A 49 8.13 7.61 -4.44
C ILE A 49 6.66 7.24 -4.53
N VAL A 50 5.78 8.14 -4.11
CA VAL A 50 4.35 7.97 -4.21
C VAL A 50 3.83 8.91 -5.29
N GLU A 51 3.30 8.38 -6.38
CA GLU A 51 2.67 9.18 -7.43
C GLU A 51 1.21 9.48 -7.05
N ALA A 52 0.86 10.75 -7.02
CA ALA A 52 -0.50 11.24 -6.77
C ALA A 52 -1.15 11.79 -8.04
N GLU A 53 -2.49 11.84 -8.06
CA GLU A 53 -3.26 12.15 -9.26
C GLU A 53 -3.20 13.60 -9.76
N ASP A 54 -2.91 14.59 -8.94
CA ASP A 54 -2.95 16.00 -9.32
C ASP A 54 -1.61 16.70 -9.06
N GLU A 55 -0.76 16.72 -10.08
CA GLU A 55 0.37 17.63 -10.14
C GLU A 55 -0.02 18.96 -10.82
N THR A 56 -0.67 19.85 -10.10
CA THR A 56 -0.45 21.26 -10.35
C THR A 56 0.85 21.65 -9.66
N GLU A 57 1.78 22.29 -10.38
CA GLU A 57 3.15 22.59 -9.95
C GLU A 57 3.25 23.35 -8.62
N GLU A 58 2.16 23.91 -8.11
CA GLU A 58 2.10 24.72 -6.88
C GLU A 58 1.97 23.94 -5.58
N GLN A 59 1.74 22.61 -5.59
CA GLN A 59 1.53 21.80 -4.39
C GLN A 59 2.60 20.72 -4.17
N SER A 60 3.80 20.97 -4.60
CA SER A 60 4.98 20.13 -4.37
C SER A 60 5.47 20.06 -2.91
N SER A 61 4.60 20.23 -1.93
CA SER A 61 4.97 19.93 -0.56
C SER A 61 4.88 18.43 -0.31
N TYR A 62 5.97 17.85 0.16
CA TYR A 62 6.24 16.43 0.44
C TYR A 62 5.14 15.67 1.24
N ARG A 63 4.11 16.36 1.72
CA ARG A 63 3.04 15.83 2.58
C ARG A 63 1.67 15.71 1.92
N ALA A 64 1.50 16.16 0.67
CA ALA A 64 0.15 16.45 0.17
C ALA A 64 -0.53 15.34 -0.66
N LYS A 65 0.16 14.25 -1.06
CA LYS A 65 -0.35 13.48 -2.22
C LYS A 65 -1.02 12.15 -1.93
N LEU A 66 -0.58 11.45 -0.94
CA LEU A 66 -1.29 10.31 -0.33
C LEU A 66 -0.82 10.26 1.12
N PRO A 67 -1.71 10.16 2.09
CA PRO A 67 -1.31 10.06 3.49
C PRO A 67 -0.76 8.65 3.78
N LEU A 68 0.30 8.32 3.08
CA LEU A 68 1.05 7.08 3.26
C LEU A 68 2.33 7.38 4.01
N THR A 69 2.63 6.52 4.96
CA THR A 69 3.91 6.48 5.66
C THR A 69 4.58 5.15 5.37
N TYR A 70 5.91 5.13 5.40
CA TYR A 70 6.63 3.88 5.26
C TYR A 70 7.89 3.83 6.14
N ILE A 71 8.32 2.62 6.45
CA ILE A 71 9.61 2.32 7.06
C ILE A 71 10.31 1.29 6.19
N HIS A 72 11.56 1.56 5.81
CA HIS A 72 12.41 0.62 5.10
C HIS A 72 13.39 -0.04 6.07
N ARG A 73 13.49 -1.37 5.99
CA ARG A 73 14.51 -2.20 6.64
C ARG A 73 15.06 -3.18 5.63
N TYR A 74 16.32 -3.52 5.74
CA TYR A 74 16.96 -4.48 4.86
C TYR A 74 17.88 -5.45 5.61
N THR A 75 18.05 -6.61 5.02
CA THR A 75 19.09 -7.62 5.33
C THR A 75 19.89 -7.88 4.05
N PRO A 76 20.99 -8.64 4.10
CA PRO A 76 21.67 -9.04 2.88
C PRO A 76 20.79 -9.79 1.88
N GLU A 77 19.74 -10.46 2.35
CA GLU A 77 18.85 -11.32 1.54
C GLU A 77 17.59 -10.59 1.07
N ALA A 78 17.08 -9.60 1.83
CA ALA A 78 15.76 -9.05 1.60
C ALA A 78 15.64 -7.57 1.98
N ASP A 79 14.73 -6.88 1.30
CA ASP A 79 14.25 -5.55 1.63
C ASP A 79 12.80 -5.61 2.09
N PHE A 80 12.47 -4.89 3.16
CA PHE A 80 11.16 -4.86 3.80
C PHE A 80 10.67 -3.42 3.90
N PHE A 81 9.59 -3.10 3.25
CA PHE A 81 8.91 -1.82 3.36
C PHE A 81 7.59 -2.03 4.08
N PHE A 82 7.46 -1.53 5.31
CA PHE A 82 6.16 -1.43 5.95
C PHE A 82 5.48 -0.15 5.46
N VAL A 83 4.36 -0.28 4.78
CA VAL A 83 3.61 0.84 4.20
C VAL A 83 2.24 0.92 4.84
N ALA A 84 1.87 2.08 5.34
CA ALA A 84 0.61 2.32 6.03
C ALA A 84 -0.13 3.54 5.50
N SER A 85 -1.44 3.41 5.36
CA SER A 85 -2.37 4.51 5.10
C SER A 85 -2.83 5.13 6.41
N SER A 86 -2.79 6.46 6.52
CA SER A 86 -3.27 7.19 7.70
C SER A 86 -4.69 7.75 7.55
N VAL A 87 -5.41 7.37 6.50
CA VAL A 87 -6.80 7.80 6.29
C VAL A 87 -7.80 6.69 6.59
N GLU A 88 -8.93 7.06 7.17
CA GLU A 88 -10.05 6.18 7.50
C GLU A 88 -10.99 5.93 6.30
N LYS A 89 -10.44 5.93 5.09
CA LYS A 89 -11.14 5.60 3.85
C LYS A 89 -10.21 4.81 2.92
N PRO A 90 -10.74 4.02 1.99
CA PRO A 90 -9.93 3.35 0.99
C PRO A 90 -9.02 4.34 0.25
N ALA A 91 -7.77 3.96 0.06
CA ALA A 91 -6.78 4.74 -0.66
C ALA A 91 -6.08 3.89 -1.72
N SER A 92 -5.63 4.50 -2.80
CA SER A 92 -4.85 3.82 -3.83
C SER A 92 -3.77 4.74 -4.40
N GLY A 93 -2.70 4.18 -4.90
CA GLY A 93 -1.62 4.93 -5.52
C GLY A 93 -0.64 4.05 -6.28
N LEU A 94 0.20 4.67 -7.11
CA LEU A 94 1.39 4.04 -7.65
C LEU A 94 2.55 4.32 -6.72
N LEU A 95 3.16 3.27 -6.19
CA LEU A 95 4.34 3.36 -5.35
C LEU A 95 5.55 2.82 -6.11
N SER A 96 6.59 3.63 -6.19
CA SER A 96 7.82 3.32 -6.87
C SER A 96 8.92 3.06 -5.83
N PHE A 97 9.33 1.81 -5.68
CA PHE A 97 10.33 1.34 -4.74
C PHE A 97 11.71 1.32 -5.41
N ARG A 98 12.75 1.81 -4.75
CA ARG A 98 14.13 1.83 -5.26
C ARG A 98 14.79 0.44 -5.16
N ILE A 99 14.13 -0.56 -5.71
CA ILE A 99 14.53 -1.96 -5.83
C ILE A 99 14.17 -2.44 -7.24
N SER A 100 14.97 -3.29 -7.83
CA SER A 100 14.70 -3.96 -9.10
C SER A 100 15.23 -5.39 -9.13
N GLY A 101 14.80 -6.20 -10.08
CA GLY A 101 15.23 -7.58 -10.26
C GLY A 101 14.66 -8.58 -9.25
N LYS A 102 13.77 -8.14 -8.36
CA LYS A 102 13.16 -8.99 -7.33
C LYS A 102 11.63 -9.02 -7.47
N GLN A 103 11.06 -10.19 -7.18
CA GLN A 103 9.62 -10.39 -7.10
C GLN A 103 9.06 -9.68 -5.86
N PRO A 104 8.16 -8.68 -5.98
CA PRO A 104 7.51 -8.11 -4.81
C PRO A 104 6.49 -9.09 -4.20
N GLU A 105 6.42 -9.09 -2.88
CA GLU A 105 5.45 -9.84 -2.09
C GLU A 105 4.70 -8.89 -1.16
N PHE A 106 3.42 -9.16 -0.93
CA PHE A 106 2.62 -8.51 0.11
C PHE A 106 2.49 -9.42 1.31
N TRP A 107 2.90 -8.95 2.48
CA TRP A 107 2.76 -9.66 3.74
C TRP A 107 1.77 -8.91 4.62
N TYR A 108 0.68 -9.56 4.95
CA TYR A 108 -0.42 -9.00 5.72
C TYR A 108 -0.26 -9.34 7.20
N PRO A 109 0.07 -8.36 8.07
CA PRO A 109 0.41 -8.64 9.48
C PRO A 109 -0.78 -9.08 10.32
N ASP A 110 -2.00 -8.73 9.93
CA ASP A 110 -3.25 -9.10 10.61
C ASP A 110 -3.62 -10.59 10.46
N SER A 111 -3.32 -11.17 9.31
CA SER A 111 -3.69 -12.54 8.94
C SER A 111 -2.50 -13.49 8.79
N GLY A 112 -1.27 -12.96 8.70
CA GLY A 112 -0.07 -13.72 8.37
C GLY A 112 -0.03 -14.20 6.91
N ARG A 113 -0.96 -13.75 6.06
CA ARG A 113 -1.02 -14.10 4.64
C ARG A 113 0.15 -13.49 3.90
N ILE A 114 0.73 -14.27 2.98
CA ILE A 114 1.80 -13.83 2.07
C ILE A 114 1.34 -14.07 0.64
N GLU A 115 1.41 -13.05 -0.20
CA GLU A 115 1.03 -13.11 -1.60
C GLU A 115 2.13 -12.54 -2.49
N LYS A 116 2.38 -13.16 -3.63
CA LYS A 116 3.22 -12.58 -4.68
C LYS A 116 2.43 -11.50 -5.40
N CYS A 117 3.02 -10.30 -5.49
CA CYS A 117 2.45 -9.23 -6.30
C CYS A 117 2.62 -9.58 -7.78
N SER A 118 1.51 -9.77 -8.50
CA SER A 118 1.55 -10.10 -9.92
C SER A 118 1.58 -8.86 -10.81
N VAL A 119 1.07 -7.71 -10.31
CA VAL A 119 0.94 -6.46 -11.08
C VAL A 119 2.02 -5.49 -10.64
N TYR A 120 3.08 -5.39 -11.42
CA TYR A 120 4.16 -4.43 -11.22
C TYR A 120 4.94 -4.18 -12.51
N GLU A 121 5.78 -3.17 -12.52
CA GLU A 121 6.70 -2.85 -13.62
C GLU A 121 8.07 -2.52 -13.06
N GLU A 122 9.12 -2.94 -13.75
CA GLU A 122 10.48 -2.52 -13.45
C GLU A 122 10.93 -1.46 -14.46
N LYS A 123 11.27 -0.28 -13.97
CA LYS A 123 11.70 0.85 -14.77
C LYS A 123 12.73 1.68 -14.02
N ASP A 124 13.81 2.08 -14.70
CA ASP A 124 14.86 2.96 -14.18
C ASP A 124 15.44 2.51 -12.83
N GLY A 125 15.63 1.20 -12.65
CA GLY A 125 16.16 0.61 -11.41
C GLY A 125 15.15 0.57 -10.25
N ARG A 126 13.87 0.80 -10.51
CA ARG A 126 12.79 0.83 -9.52
C ARG A 126 11.70 -0.15 -9.89
N THR A 127 10.95 -0.59 -8.88
CA THR A 127 9.73 -1.40 -9.05
C THR A 127 8.51 -0.55 -8.75
N ILE A 128 7.63 -0.40 -9.73
CA ILE A 128 6.39 0.39 -9.64
C ILE A 128 5.23 -0.56 -9.40
N ILE A 129 4.48 -0.34 -8.33
CA ILE A 129 3.38 -1.21 -7.89
C ILE A 129 2.11 -0.37 -7.70
N PRO A 130 0.99 -0.70 -8.38
CA PRO A 130 -0.32 -0.13 -8.05
C PRO A 130 -0.81 -0.77 -6.74
N MET A 131 -0.91 0.04 -5.68
CA MET A 131 -1.28 -0.40 -4.35
C MET A 131 -2.64 0.14 -3.92
N ILE A 132 -3.40 -0.68 -3.22
CA ILE A 132 -4.72 -0.38 -2.69
C ILE A 132 -4.68 -0.65 -1.19
N PHE A 133 -5.19 0.28 -0.40
CA PHE A 133 -5.26 0.20 1.05
C PHE A 133 -6.71 0.28 1.51
N ASP A 134 -7.09 -0.61 2.39
CA ASP A 134 -8.30 -0.46 3.19
C ASP A 134 -8.20 0.77 4.12
N PRO A 135 -9.30 1.25 4.71
CA PRO A 135 -9.26 2.31 5.72
C PRO A 135 -8.23 2.02 6.81
N ALA A 136 -7.28 2.93 7.03
CA ALA A 136 -6.14 2.78 7.96
C ALA A 136 -5.32 1.48 7.74
N GLY A 137 -5.38 0.91 6.53
CA GLY A 137 -4.74 -0.35 6.19
C GLY A 137 -3.22 -0.23 6.09
N ALA A 138 -2.52 -1.31 6.45
CA ALA A 138 -1.08 -1.40 6.37
C ALA A 138 -0.62 -2.82 6.05
N TYR A 139 0.46 -2.94 5.30
CA TYR A 139 1.10 -4.22 5.03
C TYR A 139 2.56 -4.04 4.60
N PHE A 140 3.32 -5.13 4.61
CA PHE A 140 4.69 -5.12 4.12
C PHE A 140 4.74 -5.37 2.62
N VAL A 141 5.62 -4.63 1.94
CA VAL A 141 6.10 -4.95 0.60
C VAL A 141 7.51 -5.51 0.77
N VAL A 142 7.69 -6.77 0.39
CA VAL A 142 8.94 -7.50 0.62
C VAL A 142 9.56 -7.93 -0.70
N PHE A 143 10.87 -7.70 -0.84
CA PHE A 143 11.66 -8.07 -2.00
C PHE A 143 12.79 -9.00 -1.56
N ARG A 144 12.64 -10.33 -1.77
CA ARG A 144 13.63 -11.33 -1.38
C ARG A 144 14.00 -12.31 -2.50
N GLU A 145 13.07 -12.68 -3.34
CA GLU A 145 13.31 -13.62 -4.43
C GLU A 145 13.50 -12.91 -5.76
N LYS A 146 14.28 -13.48 -6.66
CA LYS A 146 14.36 -12.99 -8.04
C LYS A 146 13.04 -13.20 -8.76
N ALA A 147 12.65 -12.24 -9.58
CA ALA A 147 11.52 -12.38 -10.48
C ALA A 147 11.81 -13.52 -11.49
N LYS A 148 10.84 -14.43 -11.65
CA LYS A 148 10.96 -15.59 -12.54
C LYS A 148 10.16 -15.46 -13.83
N THR A 149 9.17 -14.56 -13.84
CA THR A 149 8.23 -14.38 -14.95
C THR A 149 8.10 -12.88 -15.25
N SER A 150 7.69 -12.57 -16.47
CA SER A 150 7.33 -11.20 -16.83
C SER A 150 6.10 -10.76 -16.03
N PRO A 151 6.14 -9.61 -15.35
CA PRO A 151 5.02 -9.14 -14.55
C PRO A 151 3.84 -8.70 -15.43
N VAL A 152 2.66 -8.72 -14.85
CA VAL A 152 1.48 -8.06 -15.41
C VAL A 152 1.63 -6.56 -15.19
N THR A 153 1.41 -5.78 -16.24
CA THR A 153 1.48 -4.29 -16.16
C THR A 153 0.11 -3.64 -16.28
N ARG A 154 -0.88 -4.41 -16.76
CA ARG A 154 -2.25 -3.91 -16.91
C ARG A 154 -3.27 -5.03 -16.74
N VAL A 155 -4.33 -4.72 -16.01
CA VAL A 155 -5.52 -5.56 -15.84
C VAL A 155 -6.73 -4.79 -16.32
N SER A 156 -7.53 -5.40 -17.20
CA SER A 156 -8.79 -4.83 -17.68
C SER A 156 -9.95 -5.80 -17.43
N LEU A 157 -11.12 -5.24 -17.12
CA LEU A 157 -12.38 -5.93 -16.85
C LEU A 157 -13.39 -5.41 -17.87
N ASP A 158 -13.88 -6.27 -18.78
CA ASP A 158 -14.76 -5.87 -19.91
C ASP A 158 -14.24 -4.65 -20.69
N GLY A 159 -12.92 -4.60 -20.95
CA GLY A 159 -12.27 -3.49 -21.62
C GLY A 159 -11.97 -2.26 -20.75
N THR A 160 -12.53 -2.17 -19.54
CA THR A 160 -12.23 -1.10 -18.58
C THR A 160 -10.97 -1.43 -17.78
N VAL A 161 -10.01 -0.49 -17.69
CA VAL A 161 -8.76 -0.70 -16.96
C VAL A 161 -9.01 -0.67 -15.47
N ALA A 162 -8.75 -1.80 -14.80
CA ALA A 162 -8.90 -1.98 -13.37
C ALA A 162 -7.61 -1.74 -12.57
N LEU A 163 -6.45 -2.14 -13.11
CA LEU A 163 -5.13 -1.89 -12.55
C LEU A 163 -4.14 -1.56 -13.66
N SER A 164 -3.20 -0.67 -13.41
CA SER A 164 -2.13 -0.32 -14.35
C SER A 164 -0.91 0.21 -13.62
N THR A 165 0.28 -0.11 -14.11
CA THR A 165 1.54 0.46 -13.65
C THR A 165 1.84 1.82 -14.27
N ALA A 166 1.15 2.16 -15.36
CA ALA A 166 1.32 3.43 -16.07
C ALA A 166 0.41 4.56 -15.56
N LYS A 167 -0.63 4.23 -14.80
CA LYS A 167 -1.62 5.19 -14.34
C LYS A 167 -2.27 4.72 -13.04
N ARG A 168 -2.40 5.62 -12.06
CA ARG A 168 -3.22 5.39 -10.88
C ARG A 168 -4.69 5.19 -11.29
N ILE A 169 -5.32 4.18 -10.74
CA ILE A 169 -6.73 3.87 -10.95
C ILE A 169 -7.35 3.59 -9.58
N ASN A 170 -8.62 3.91 -9.41
CA ASN A 170 -9.37 3.55 -8.21
C ASN A 170 -10.22 2.30 -8.49
N PRO A 171 -9.69 1.09 -8.29
CA PRO A 171 -10.27 -0.15 -8.81
C PRO A 171 -11.39 -0.75 -7.94
N LEU A 172 -11.60 -0.21 -6.71
CA LEU A 172 -12.40 -0.92 -5.69
C LEU A 172 -13.88 -1.04 -6.00
N ALA A 173 -14.49 -0.05 -6.64
CA ALA A 173 -15.91 -0.07 -6.96
C ALA A 173 -16.21 -1.00 -8.14
N ASP A 174 -15.45 -0.85 -9.21
CA ASP A 174 -15.69 -1.55 -10.47
C ASP A 174 -15.32 -3.03 -10.41
N ALA A 175 -14.23 -3.39 -9.67
CA ALA A 175 -13.82 -4.77 -9.50
C ALA A 175 -14.85 -5.62 -8.74
N LYS A 176 -15.46 -5.10 -7.67
CA LYS A 176 -16.52 -5.80 -6.93
C LYS A 176 -17.74 -6.07 -7.80
N GLN A 177 -18.13 -5.10 -8.60
CA GLN A 177 -19.25 -5.22 -9.53
C GLN A 177 -18.96 -6.28 -10.61
N PHE A 178 -17.76 -6.25 -11.18
CA PHE A 178 -17.31 -7.21 -12.19
C PHE A 178 -17.38 -8.65 -11.68
N PHE A 179 -16.79 -8.96 -10.50
CA PHE A 179 -16.81 -10.33 -9.96
C PHE A 179 -18.23 -10.84 -9.66
N LYS A 180 -19.16 -9.95 -9.33
CA LYS A 180 -20.57 -10.31 -9.17
C LYS A 180 -21.29 -10.62 -10.48
N ALA A 181 -21.01 -9.84 -11.51
CA ALA A 181 -21.69 -9.95 -12.80
C ALA A 181 -21.04 -10.98 -13.75
N GLY A 182 -19.78 -11.33 -13.50
CA GLY A 182 -18.94 -12.04 -14.45
C GLY A 182 -18.48 -11.13 -15.59
N GLY A 183 -17.64 -11.62 -16.48
CA GLY A 183 -17.18 -10.86 -17.64
C GLY A 183 -15.83 -11.33 -18.17
N THR A 184 -15.18 -10.52 -18.99
CA THR A 184 -13.86 -10.82 -19.58
C THR A 184 -12.74 -10.13 -18.80
N LEU A 185 -11.89 -10.93 -18.16
CA LEU A 185 -10.63 -10.49 -17.58
C LEU A 185 -9.53 -10.52 -18.62
N LYS A 186 -8.83 -9.40 -18.82
CA LYS A 186 -7.64 -9.33 -19.68
C LYS A 186 -6.43 -8.88 -18.88
N LEU A 187 -5.35 -9.64 -18.99
CA LEU A 187 -4.04 -9.36 -18.41
C LEU A 187 -3.04 -9.04 -19.52
N GLU A 188 -2.29 -7.95 -19.39
CA GLU A 188 -1.22 -7.57 -20.30
C GLU A 188 0.11 -7.57 -19.53
N THR A 189 1.15 -8.21 -20.07
CA THR A 189 2.44 -8.37 -19.41
C THR A 189 3.50 -7.43 -19.98
N ALA A 190 4.58 -7.20 -19.23
CA ALA A 190 5.68 -6.32 -19.63
C ALA A 190 6.39 -6.77 -20.91
N ASP A 191 6.36 -8.06 -21.25
CA ASP A 191 6.92 -8.60 -22.51
C ASP A 191 5.94 -8.53 -23.69
N GLY A 192 4.82 -7.82 -23.54
CA GLY A 192 3.82 -7.55 -24.59
C GLY A 192 2.85 -8.70 -24.86
N LYS A 193 2.84 -9.73 -24.05
CA LYS A 193 1.82 -10.80 -24.15
C LYS A 193 0.52 -10.38 -23.48
N SER A 194 -0.58 -10.99 -23.90
CA SER A 194 -1.87 -10.85 -23.24
C SER A 194 -2.56 -12.21 -23.04
N VAL A 195 -3.30 -12.31 -21.95
CA VAL A 195 -4.15 -13.45 -21.62
C VAL A 195 -5.54 -12.92 -21.34
N GLU A 196 -6.54 -13.58 -21.91
CA GLU A 196 -7.95 -13.27 -21.65
C GLU A 196 -8.62 -14.50 -21.04
N GLU A 197 -9.46 -14.28 -20.03
CA GLU A 197 -10.20 -15.31 -19.33
C GLU A 197 -11.63 -14.83 -19.07
N THR A 198 -12.60 -15.73 -19.28
CA THR A 198 -13.99 -15.45 -18.92
C THR A 198 -14.20 -15.81 -17.45
N ILE A 199 -14.65 -14.85 -16.68
CA ILE A 199 -15.01 -15.02 -15.27
C ILE A 199 -16.52 -15.24 -15.19
N GLU A 200 -16.92 -16.37 -14.65
CA GLU A 200 -18.33 -16.65 -14.39
C GLU A 200 -18.87 -15.76 -13.27
N PRO A 201 -20.14 -15.35 -13.33
CA PRO A 201 -20.74 -14.54 -12.28
C PRO A 201 -20.75 -15.26 -10.94
N GLU A 202 -20.54 -14.51 -9.86
CA GLU A 202 -20.60 -15.03 -8.50
C GLU A 202 -21.99 -15.60 -8.19
N THR A 203 -22.09 -16.87 -7.84
CA THR A 203 -23.34 -17.48 -7.45
C THR A 203 -23.62 -17.20 -5.97
N ILE A 204 -24.55 -16.29 -5.70
CA ILE A 204 -25.00 -15.99 -4.34
C ILE A 204 -25.95 -17.10 -3.89
N ARG A 205 -25.53 -17.89 -2.91
CA ARG A 205 -26.39 -18.86 -2.25
C ARG A 205 -26.98 -18.22 -0.99
N SER A 206 -28.31 -18.10 -0.95
CA SER A 206 -29.00 -17.70 0.28
C SER A 206 -28.89 -18.82 1.32
N LEU A 207 -28.48 -18.46 2.53
CA LEU A 207 -28.38 -19.38 3.68
C LEU A 207 -29.53 -19.14 4.67
N ASN A 208 -30.68 -18.69 4.20
CA ASN A 208 -31.84 -18.36 5.05
C ASN A 208 -32.71 -19.60 5.38
N ASN A 209 -32.10 -20.69 5.80
CA ASN A 209 -32.81 -21.94 6.06
C ASN A 209 -32.47 -22.47 7.45
N ASP A 210 -33.45 -22.77 8.24
CA ASP A 210 -33.45 -23.60 9.45
C ASP A 210 -32.11 -23.75 10.17
N TRP A 211 -31.60 -22.66 10.70
CA TRP A 211 -30.37 -22.64 11.47
C TRP A 211 -30.64 -23.25 12.85
N MET A 212 -30.08 -24.44 13.11
CA MET A 212 -30.05 -24.96 14.48
C MET A 212 -28.85 -24.33 15.21
N VAL A 213 -29.15 -23.51 16.20
CA VAL A 213 -28.17 -22.84 17.06
C VAL A 213 -28.19 -23.48 18.43
N SER A 214 -27.04 -23.98 18.86
CA SER A 214 -26.79 -24.43 20.22
C SER A 214 -25.96 -23.40 20.97
N PHE A 215 -26.28 -23.18 22.22
CA PHE A 215 -25.60 -22.26 23.10
C PHE A 215 -24.79 -23.07 24.13
N ASP A 216 -23.59 -22.60 24.43
CA ASP A 216 -22.72 -23.28 25.39
C ASP A 216 -22.36 -22.34 26.53
N GLY A 217 -22.41 -22.82 27.77
CA GLY A 217 -22.08 -22.04 28.94
C GLY A 217 -23.12 -22.16 30.08
N VAL A 218 -22.77 -21.58 31.22
CA VAL A 218 -23.64 -21.57 32.42
C VAL A 218 -24.84 -20.64 32.17
N GLY A 219 -26.06 -21.17 32.26
CA GLY A 219 -27.30 -20.42 31.97
C GLY A 219 -27.62 -20.29 30.48
N ALA A 220 -26.94 -21.05 29.64
CA ALA A 220 -27.18 -21.06 28.18
C ALA A 220 -28.65 -21.51 27.88
N PRO A 221 -29.29 -20.86 26.88
CA PRO A 221 -30.58 -21.30 26.38
C PRO A 221 -30.47 -22.70 25.73
N GLU A 222 -31.60 -23.40 25.67
CA GLU A 222 -31.69 -24.63 24.88
C GLU A 222 -31.49 -24.35 23.38
N ALA A 223 -31.00 -25.37 22.65
CA ALA A 223 -30.81 -25.27 21.19
C ALA A 223 -32.14 -24.96 20.50
N ARG A 224 -32.12 -24.09 19.50
CA ARG A 224 -33.27 -23.59 18.78
C ARG A 224 -33.04 -23.50 17.29
N THR A 225 -34.13 -23.56 16.55
CA THR A 225 -34.12 -23.37 15.10
C THR A 225 -34.58 -21.97 14.78
N PHE A 226 -33.78 -21.30 13.91
CA PHE A 226 -34.08 -19.96 13.40
C PHE A 226 -34.20 -20.03 11.87
N ASP A 227 -35.23 -19.38 11.35
CA ASP A 227 -35.46 -19.27 9.89
C ASP A 227 -34.51 -18.31 9.20
N ARG A 228 -33.82 -17.45 9.94
CA ARG A 228 -32.81 -16.48 9.46
C ARG A 228 -31.81 -16.16 10.57
N LEU A 229 -30.63 -15.75 10.16
CA LEU A 229 -29.64 -15.12 11.04
C LEU A 229 -30.08 -13.68 11.35
N MET A 230 -30.05 -13.31 12.63
CA MET A 230 -30.29 -11.95 13.10
C MET A 230 -29.30 -11.58 14.20
N PRO A 231 -29.03 -10.29 14.40
CA PRO A 231 -28.26 -9.84 15.56
C PRO A 231 -29.01 -10.20 16.85
N TRP A 232 -28.32 -10.75 17.83
CA TRP A 232 -28.95 -11.19 19.10
C TRP A 232 -29.65 -10.05 19.84
N ASN A 233 -29.11 -8.82 19.79
CA ASN A 233 -29.75 -7.64 20.39
C ASN A 233 -31.11 -7.28 19.78
N GLU A 234 -31.40 -7.77 18.56
CA GLU A 234 -32.71 -7.60 17.90
C GLU A 234 -33.68 -8.77 18.15
N SER A 235 -33.23 -9.79 18.87
CA SER A 235 -34.09 -10.93 19.18
C SER A 235 -35.33 -10.52 20.00
N PRO A 236 -36.50 -11.04 19.67
CA PRO A 236 -37.71 -10.86 20.49
C PRO A 236 -37.60 -11.54 21.86
N GLU A 237 -36.68 -12.50 21.99
CA GLU A 237 -36.45 -13.24 23.24
C GLU A 237 -35.41 -12.53 24.11
N GLU A 238 -35.82 -12.15 25.33
CA GLU A 238 -34.95 -11.40 26.23
C GLU A 238 -33.67 -12.17 26.59
N LEU A 239 -33.77 -13.48 26.81
CA LEU A 239 -32.62 -14.31 27.17
C LEU A 239 -31.51 -14.31 26.06
N LEU A 240 -31.90 -14.26 24.80
CA LEU A 240 -30.95 -14.21 23.69
C LEU A 240 -30.28 -12.85 23.52
N ARG A 241 -30.91 -11.76 23.98
CA ARG A 241 -30.31 -10.40 23.88
C ARG A 241 -29.10 -10.23 24.79
N TYR A 242 -28.99 -11.02 25.83
CA TYR A 242 -27.96 -10.89 26.87
C TYR A 242 -26.98 -12.08 26.88
N PHE A 243 -27.14 -13.04 25.99
CA PHE A 243 -26.25 -14.18 25.84
C PHE A 243 -25.20 -13.93 24.77
#